data_a0b419aa24dce9a085ede14f399db709
#
_entry.id   a0b419aa24dce9a085ede14f399db709
#
_cell.length_a   1.000
_cell.length_b   1.000
_cell.length_c   1.000
_cell.angle_alpha   90.00
_cell.angle_beta   90.00
_cell.angle_gamma   90.00
#
_symmetry.space_group_name_H-M   'P 1'
#
loop_
_entity.id
_entity.type
_entity.pdbx_description
1 polymer ?
#
loop_
_entity_poly.entity_id
_entity_poly.type
_entity_poly.pdbx_seq_one_letter_code
_entity_poly.pdbx_strand_id
1 'polypeptide(L)'
;METSTSFWSTLDSWRARRAAVFGKWFMIYFWTQIFMIILAFLSSLRLVNGMPADLLVLLSYGYSVTEVVIFYQLGRQEDRFKTSAGLALIALVAGIIIQLLHSEVLAGLWRIPGRIINLIALYHFMIGCAEILLTTDGKLSDKWRSLWKWYIDLRVGAIVGIPVFLIVANIFKSILVVNLGVILMIGIAIALIVVAILWLVYLYRTARCFQQIGKTLESSPGSDAN
;
A
#
# COMPACT_ATOMS: atom_id res chain seq x y z
N MET A 1 -41.54 -7.51 -22.88
CA MET A 1 -40.76 -8.35 -21.93
C MET A 1 -39.25 -8.39 -22.28
N GLU A 2 -38.82 -7.83 -23.42
CA GLU A 2 -37.41 -7.83 -23.89
C GLU A 2 -36.47 -6.80 -23.23
N THR A 3 -37.00 -5.76 -22.60
CA THR A 3 -36.20 -4.69 -22.01
C THR A 3 -35.50 -5.07 -20.70
N SER A 4 -35.94 -6.09 -19.99
CA SER A 4 -35.33 -6.50 -18.72
C SER A 4 -34.05 -7.34 -18.93
N THR A 5 -34.00 -8.19 -19.94
CA THR A 5 -32.84 -9.03 -20.24
C THR A 5 -31.64 -8.22 -20.73
N SER A 6 -31.85 -7.20 -21.55
CA SER A 6 -30.80 -6.31 -22.04
C SER A 6 -30.16 -5.46 -20.92
N PHE A 7 -30.94 -5.03 -19.93
CA PHE A 7 -30.44 -4.27 -18.79
C PHE A 7 -29.51 -5.11 -17.91
N TRP A 8 -29.90 -6.34 -17.59
CA TRP A 8 -29.10 -7.24 -16.75
C TRP A 8 -27.79 -7.65 -17.43
N SER A 9 -27.82 -7.98 -18.72
CA SER A 9 -26.61 -8.29 -19.49
C SER A 9 -25.61 -7.13 -19.55
N THR A 10 -26.12 -5.89 -19.68
CA THR A 10 -25.29 -4.68 -19.67
C THR A 10 -24.67 -4.44 -18.29
N LEU A 11 -25.42 -4.66 -17.21
CA LEU A 11 -24.94 -4.51 -15.85
C LEU A 11 -23.82 -5.53 -15.52
N ASP A 12 -24.00 -6.77 -15.93
CA ASP A 12 -23.02 -7.84 -15.70
C ASP A 12 -21.76 -7.64 -16.53
N SER A 13 -21.85 -7.18 -17.75
CA SER A 13 -20.68 -6.83 -18.58
C SER A 13 -19.88 -5.66 -18.01
N TRP A 14 -20.56 -4.68 -17.40
CA TRP A 14 -19.91 -3.57 -16.72
C TRP A 14 -19.19 -4.04 -15.44
N ARG A 15 -19.83 -4.90 -14.64
CA ARG A 15 -19.24 -5.51 -13.44
C ARG A 15 -18.02 -6.36 -13.79
N ALA A 16 -18.09 -7.16 -14.85
CA ALA A 16 -16.99 -7.98 -15.33
C ALA A 16 -15.78 -7.12 -15.72
N ARG A 17 -16.00 -6.08 -16.51
CA ARG A 17 -14.94 -5.13 -16.91
C ARG A 17 -14.31 -4.45 -15.70
N ARG A 18 -15.12 -4.01 -14.74
CA ARG A 18 -14.63 -3.40 -13.50
C ARG A 18 -13.79 -4.38 -12.67
N ALA A 19 -14.24 -5.63 -12.52
CA ALA A 19 -13.50 -6.67 -11.83
C ALA A 19 -12.19 -7.01 -12.52
N ALA A 20 -12.17 -7.11 -13.85
CA ALA A 20 -10.95 -7.34 -14.62
C ALA A 20 -9.91 -6.23 -14.43
N VAL A 21 -10.35 -4.95 -14.42
CA VAL A 21 -9.47 -3.80 -14.14
C VAL A 21 -8.87 -3.91 -12.73
N PHE A 22 -9.69 -4.15 -11.70
CA PHE A 22 -9.19 -4.32 -10.34
C PHE A 22 -8.21 -5.49 -10.24
N GLY A 23 -8.58 -6.66 -10.76
CA GLY A 23 -7.73 -7.85 -10.72
C GLY A 23 -6.36 -7.64 -11.38
N LYS A 24 -6.33 -6.93 -12.52
CA LYS A 24 -5.09 -6.60 -13.23
C LYS A 24 -4.21 -5.65 -12.41
N TRP A 25 -4.75 -4.52 -11.95
CA TRP A 25 -3.96 -3.47 -11.29
C TRP A 25 -3.51 -3.87 -9.89
N PHE A 26 -4.32 -4.63 -9.13
CA PHE A 26 -3.87 -5.21 -7.87
C PHE A 26 -2.75 -6.23 -8.06
N MET A 27 -2.77 -7.02 -9.13
CA MET A 27 -1.69 -7.96 -9.42
C MET A 27 -0.40 -7.23 -9.82
N ILE A 28 -0.49 -6.16 -10.61
CA ILE A 28 0.67 -5.30 -10.94
C ILE A 28 1.22 -4.70 -9.64
N TYR A 29 0.37 -4.16 -8.77
CA TYR A 29 0.79 -3.59 -7.50
C TYR A 29 1.48 -4.61 -6.59
N PHE A 30 0.94 -5.82 -6.50
CA PHE A 30 1.54 -6.93 -5.76
C PHE A 30 2.98 -7.22 -6.22
N TRP A 31 3.21 -7.36 -7.53
CA TRP A 31 4.55 -7.62 -8.06
C TRP A 31 5.49 -6.44 -7.88
N THR A 32 4.98 -5.22 -7.99
CA THR A 32 5.75 -4.00 -7.71
C THR A 32 6.22 -3.98 -6.24
N GLN A 33 5.36 -4.34 -5.30
CA GLN A 33 5.73 -4.43 -3.88
C GLN A 33 6.79 -5.51 -3.63
N ILE A 34 6.64 -6.70 -4.22
CA ILE A 34 7.64 -7.77 -4.12
C ILE A 34 8.99 -7.30 -4.66
N PHE A 35 9.01 -6.67 -5.83
CA PHE A 35 10.24 -6.14 -6.42
C PHE A 35 10.93 -5.15 -5.48
N MET A 36 10.19 -4.23 -4.86
CA MET A 36 10.74 -3.25 -3.92
C MET A 36 11.27 -3.89 -2.64
N ILE A 37 10.60 -4.92 -2.12
CA ILE A 37 11.09 -5.66 -0.95
C ILE A 37 12.40 -6.38 -1.27
N ILE A 38 12.49 -7.04 -2.42
CA ILE A 38 13.71 -7.70 -2.87
C ILE A 38 14.84 -6.67 -3.03
N LEU A 39 14.57 -5.53 -3.66
CA LEU A 39 15.54 -4.47 -3.83
C LEU A 39 16.05 -3.93 -2.49
N ALA A 40 15.15 -3.67 -1.55
CA ALA A 40 15.50 -3.23 -0.19
C ALA A 40 16.34 -4.27 0.56
N PHE A 41 16.00 -5.56 0.42
CA PHE A 41 16.76 -6.64 1.01
C PHE A 41 18.17 -6.75 0.43
N LEU A 42 18.31 -6.73 -0.90
CA LEU A 42 19.61 -6.74 -1.57
C LEU A 42 20.47 -5.52 -1.19
N SER A 43 19.85 -4.36 -1.03
CA SER A 43 20.53 -3.15 -0.56
C SER A 43 21.02 -3.30 0.88
N SER A 44 20.24 -3.92 1.76
CA SER A 44 20.60 -4.16 3.16
C SER A 44 21.75 -5.14 3.32
N LEU A 45 21.87 -6.12 2.44
CA LEU A 45 22.97 -7.09 2.40
C LEU A 45 24.26 -6.52 1.78
N ARG A 46 24.28 -5.25 1.41
CA ARG A 46 25.39 -4.61 0.71
C ARG A 46 25.77 -5.28 -0.62
N LEU A 47 24.94 -6.17 -1.16
CA LEU A 47 25.14 -6.80 -2.46
C LEU A 47 25.02 -5.81 -3.62
N VAL A 48 24.53 -4.60 -3.34
CA VAL A 48 24.32 -3.50 -4.29
C VAL A 48 25.32 -2.36 -4.05
N ASN A 49 26.39 -2.59 -3.28
CA ASN A 49 27.40 -1.57 -2.95
C ASN A 49 28.15 -0.97 -4.17
N GLY A 50 28.01 -1.58 -5.35
CA GLY A 50 28.48 -1.04 -6.61
C GLY A 50 27.44 -0.25 -7.39
N MET A 51 26.18 -0.18 -6.95
CA MET A 51 25.18 0.63 -7.60
C MET A 51 25.38 2.11 -7.29
N PRO A 52 25.40 2.98 -8.30
CA PRO A 52 25.41 4.42 -8.08
C PRO A 52 24.22 4.85 -7.22
N ALA A 53 24.46 5.74 -6.25
CA ALA A 53 23.39 6.28 -5.40
C ALA A 53 22.23 6.85 -6.25
N ASP A 54 22.57 7.47 -7.37
CA ASP A 54 21.61 8.04 -8.32
C ASP A 54 20.65 6.99 -8.90
N LEU A 55 21.12 5.76 -9.13
CA LEU A 55 20.27 4.69 -9.63
C LEU A 55 19.25 4.23 -8.59
N LEU A 56 19.62 4.17 -7.32
CA LEU A 56 18.69 3.86 -6.23
C LEU A 56 17.62 4.95 -6.07
N VAL A 57 18.03 6.22 -6.21
CA VAL A 57 17.11 7.35 -6.21
C VAL A 57 16.15 7.25 -7.40
N LEU A 58 16.67 6.98 -8.60
CA LEU A 58 15.84 6.81 -9.81
C LEU A 58 14.84 5.66 -9.66
N LEU A 59 15.25 4.52 -9.12
CA LEU A 59 14.36 3.38 -8.84
C LEU A 59 13.28 3.73 -7.83
N SER A 60 13.61 4.51 -6.79
CA SER A 60 12.64 4.99 -5.80
C SER A 60 11.58 5.91 -6.43
N TYR A 61 11.99 6.84 -7.29
CA TYR A 61 11.04 7.67 -8.03
C TYR A 61 10.22 6.86 -9.04
N GLY A 62 10.85 5.93 -9.75
CA GLY A 62 10.14 5.01 -10.66
C GLY A 62 9.06 4.21 -9.93
N TYR A 63 9.35 3.72 -8.73
CA TYR A 63 8.36 3.08 -7.87
C TYR A 63 7.22 4.05 -7.51
N SER A 64 7.53 5.25 -7.03
CA SER A 64 6.52 6.23 -6.65
C SER A 64 5.62 6.64 -7.82
N VAL A 65 6.17 6.81 -9.02
CA VAL A 65 5.39 7.05 -10.24
C VAL A 65 4.48 5.86 -10.55
N THR A 66 5.00 4.63 -10.45
CA THR A 66 4.21 3.42 -10.68
C THR A 66 3.05 3.31 -9.69
N GLU A 67 3.29 3.62 -8.43
CA GLU A 67 2.26 3.65 -7.38
C GLU A 67 1.16 4.67 -7.69
N VAL A 68 1.52 5.89 -8.07
CA VAL A 68 0.56 6.93 -8.50
C VAL A 68 -0.28 6.46 -9.69
N VAL A 69 0.35 5.83 -10.70
CA VAL A 69 -0.36 5.31 -11.89
C VAL A 69 -1.34 4.21 -11.49
N ILE A 70 -0.93 3.27 -10.63
CA ILE A 70 -1.79 2.19 -10.14
C ILE A 70 -2.99 2.77 -9.39
N PHE A 71 -2.76 3.67 -8.43
CA PHE A 71 -3.83 4.29 -7.64
C PHE A 71 -4.77 5.12 -8.53
N TYR A 72 -4.25 5.81 -9.54
CA TYR A 72 -5.06 6.54 -10.51
C TYR A 72 -5.97 5.61 -11.32
N GLN A 73 -5.44 4.50 -11.81
CA GLN A 73 -6.21 3.52 -12.57
C GLN A 73 -7.30 2.84 -11.72
N LEU A 74 -7.00 2.51 -10.46
CA LEU A 74 -7.97 2.04 -9.49
C LEU A 74 -8.99 3.15 -9.15
N GLY A 75 -8.54 4.39 -9.05
CA GLY A 75 -9.34 5.57 -8.76
C GLY A 75 -10.37 5.91 -9.83
N ARG A 76 -10.18 5.45 -11.08
CA ARG A 76 -11.21 5.54 -12.12
C ARG A 76 -12.44 4.69 -11.81
N GLN A 77 -12.31 3.73 -10.92
CA GLN A 77 -13.37 2.79 -10.55
C GLN A 77 -13.94 3.05 -9.15
N GLU A 78 -13.15 3.70 -8.24
CA GLU A 78 -13.52 3.92 -6.85
C GLU A 78 -12.85 5.17 -6.28
N ASP A 79 -13.61 6.09 -5.71
CA ASP A 79 -13.16 7.42 -5.28
C ASP A 79 -12.10 7.38 -4.18
N ARG A 80 -12.08 6.35 -3.32
CA ARG A 80 -11.05 6.19 -2.28
C ARG A 80 -9.66 6.08 -2.89
N PHE A 81 -9.50 5.32 -3.96
CA PHE A 81 -8.21 5.21 -4.66
C PHE A 81 -7.85 6.50 -5.40
N LYS A 82 -8.85 7.26 -5.86
CA LYS A 82 -8.61 8.59 -6.45
C LYS A 82 -7.99 9.55 -5.43
N THR A 83 -8.49 9.54 -4.19
CA THR A 83 -7.90 10.31 -3.09
C THR A 83 -6.47 9.85 -2.79
N SER A 84 -6.23 8.53 -2.72
CA SER A 84 -4.88 7.97 -2.57
C SER A 84 -3.94 8.41 -3.68
N ALA A 85 -4.40 8.38 -4.94
CA ALA A 85 -3.62 8.80 -6.10
C ALA A 85 -3.24 10.30 -6.02
N GLY A 86 -4.19 11.15 -5.65
CA GLY A 86 -3.95 12.58 -5.49
C GLY A 86 -2.91 12.88 -4.41
N LEU A 87 -3.02 12.23 -3.25
CA LEU A 87 -2.08 12.39 -2.15
C LEU A 87 -0.68 11.84 -2.49
N ALA A 88 -0.60 10.67 -3.14
CA ALA A 88 0.66 10.11 -3.60
C ALA A 88 1.33 10.99 -4.65
N LEU A 89 0.55 11.60 -5.56
CA LEU A 89 1.06 12.55 -6.55
C LEU A 89 1.61 13.82 -5.88
N ILE A 90 0.93 14.37 -4.89
CA ILE A 90 1.42 15.53 -4.12
C ILE A 90 2.75 15.18 -3.44
N ALA A 91 2.83 14.01 -2.79
CA ALA A 91 4.06 13.56 -2.14
C ALA A 91 5.21 13.39 -3.13
N LEU A 92 4.95 12.81 -4.32
CA LEU A 92 5.93 12.62 -5.38
C LEU A 92 6.44 13.96 -5.93
N VAL A 93 5.53 14.87 -6.29
CA VAL A 93 5.89 16.17 -6.86
C VAL A 93 6.69 17.01 -5.86
N ALA A 94 6.25 17.06 -4.60
CA ALA A 94 6.99 17.75 -3.55
C ALA A 94 8.37 17.15 -3.32
N GLY A 95 8.49 15.81 -3.32
CA GLY A 95 9.78 15.10 -3.21
C GLY A 95 10.72 15.48 -4.34
N ILE A 96 10.25 15.50 -5.58
CA ILE A 96 11.04 15.89 -6.77
C ILE A 96 11.50 17.36 -6.65
N ILE A 97 10.59 18.29 -6.30
CA ILE A 97 10.94 19.70 -6.15
C ILE A 97 12.03 19.90 -5.11
N ILE A 98 11.90 19.26 -3.94
CA ILE A 98 12.89 19.35 -2.86
C ILE A 98 14.24 18.80 -3.30
N GLN A 99 14.24 17.69 -4.02
CA GLN A 99 15.47 17.10 -4.54
C GLN A 99 16.15 18.04 -5.56
N LEU A 100 15.39 18.66 -6.45
CA LEU A 100 15.91 19.61 -7.43
C LEU A 100 16.49 20.89 -6.79
N LEU A 101 15.89 21.34 -5.70
CA LEU A 101 16.34 22.53 -4.97
C LEU A 101 17.57 22.27 -4.11
N HIS A 102 18.00 21.01 -3.93
CA HIS A 102 19.13 20.60 -3.09
C HIS A 102 19.15 21.25 -1.70
N SER A 103 17.97 21.55 -1.14
CA SER A 103 17.83 22.27 0.13
C SER A 103 17.59 21.29 1.29
N GLU A 104 18.60 21.10 2.13
CA GLU A 104 18.50 20.30 3.35
C GLU A 104 17.42 20.82 4.31
N VAL A 105 17.24 22.14 4.37
CA VAL A 105 16.22 22.78 5.22
C VAL A 105 14.83 22.39 4.74
N LEU A 106 14.54 22.50 3.45
CA LEU A 106 13.25 22.09 2.87
C LEU A 106 13.02 20.59 3.03
N ALA A 107 14.06 19.76 2.82
CA ALA A 107 13.98 18.33 3.05
C ALA A 107 13.65 18.00 4.53
N GLY A 108 14.26 18.70 5.47
CA GLY A 108 13.94 18.57 6.89
C GLY A 108 12.52 18.96 7.23
N LEU A 109 12.05 20.11 6.73
CA LEU A 109 10.68 20.59 6.93
C LEU A 109 9.64 19.66 6.30
N TRP A 110 9.93 19.07 5.13
CA TRP A 110 9.03 18.16 4.42
C TRP A 110 8.95 16.76 5.06
N ARG A 111 9.91 16.39 5.85
CA ARG A 111 10.01 15.04 6.42
C ARG A 111 8.76 14.60 7.20
N ILE A 112 8.16 15.50 7.97
CA ILE A 112 6.95 15.19 8.75
C ILE A 112 5.69 15.30 7.89
N PRO A 113 5.41 16.41 7.18
CA PRO A 113 4.25 16.50 6.30
C PRO A 113 4.18 15.39 5.25
N GLY A 114 5.29 15.05 4.60
CA GLY A 114 5.35 14.00 3.61
C GLY A 114 4.98 12.62 4.18
N ARG A 115 5.42 12.31 5.41
CA ARG A 115 5.02 11.07 6.10
C ARG A 115 3.53 11.04 6.43
N ILE A 116 2.96 12.16 6.85
CA ILE A 116 1.53 12.28 7.14
C ILE A 116 0.71 12.09 5.86
N ILE A 117 1.09 12.74 4.76
CA ILE A 117 0.42 12.61 3.47
C ILE A 117 0.43 11.16 3.01
N ASN A 118 1.58 10.48 3.08
CA ASN A 118 1.71 9.08 2.72
C ASN A 118 0.86 8.16 3.62
N LEU A 119 0.77 8.47 4.92
CA LEU A 119 -0.07 7.72 5.85
C LEU A 119 -1.56 7.87 5.52
N ILE A 120 -2.00 9.07 5.15
CA ILE A 120 -3.38 9.32 4.73
C ILE A 120 -3.68 8.64 3.38
N ALA A 121 -2.74 8.70 2.43
CA ALA A 121 -2.86 7.99 1.16
C ALA A 121 -3.03 6.49 1.38
N LEU A 122 -2.22 5.89 2.24
CA LEU A 122 -2.27 4.48 2.62
C LEU A 122 -3.60 4.12 3.31
N TYR A 123 -4.11 4.98 4.18
CA TYR A 123 -5.43 4.83 4.79
C TYR A 123 -6.53 4.70 3.74
N HIS A 124 -6.59 5.65 2.82
CA HIS A 124 -7.59 5.64 1.75
C HIS A 124 -7.45 4.40 0.86
N PHE A 125 -6.23 3.96 0.58
CA PHE A 125 -5.99 2.73 -0.16
C PHE A 125 -6.52 1.49 0.59
N MET A 126 -6.15 1.29 1.86
CA MET A 126 -6.59 0.11 2.63
C MET A 126 -8.09 0.07 2.84
N ILE A 127 -8.70 1.21 3.15
CA ILE A 127 -10.16 1.30 3.30
C ILE A 127 -10.86 1.12 1.96
N GLY A 128 -10.30 1.66 0.86
CA GLY A 128 -10.79 1.40 -0.49
C GLY A 128 -10.78 -0.09 -0.83
N CYS A 129 -9.70 -0.82 -0.51
CA CYS A 129 -9.65 -2.28 -0.65
C CYS A 129 -10.74 -2.98 0.17
N ALA A 130 -10.99 -2.53 1.41
CA ALA A 130 -12.05 -3.10 2.23
C ALA A 130 -13.45 -2.83 1.65
N GLU A 131 -13.71 -1.61 1.17
CA GLU A 131 -15.02 -1.21 0.63
C GLU A 131 -15.37 -1.97 -0.65
N ILE A 132 -14.44 -2.13 -1.61
CA ILE A 132 -14.69 -2.89 -2.84
C ILE A 132 -14.90 -4.39 -2.60
N LEU A 133 -14.37 -4.93 -1.50
CA LEU A 133 -14.51 -6.33 -1.12
C LEU A 133 -15.75 -6.60 -0.28
N LEU A 134 -16.41 -5.58 0.25
CA LEU A 134 -17.52 -5.73 1.17
C LEU A 134 -18.66 -6.60 0.59
N THR A 135 -18.92 -6.45 -0.71
CA THR A 135 -19.98 -7.18 -1.42
C THR A 135 -19.51 -8.52 -2.02
N THR A 136 -18.20 -8.76 -2.10
CA THR A 136 -17.64 -9.94 -2.78
C THR A 136 -16.98 -10.93 -1.82
N ASP A 137 -16.16 -10.44 -0.89
CA ASP A 137 -15.53 -11.22 0.17
C ASP A 137 -15.46 -10.38 1.46
N GLY A 138 -16.55 -10.40 2.23
CA GLY A 138 -16.66 -9.67 3.49
C GLY A 138 -15.58 -10.04 4.51
N LYS A 139 -15.13 -11.32 4.53
CA LYS A 139 -14.04 -11.76 5.43
C LYS A 139 -12.70 -11.12 5.06
N LEU A 140 -12.42 -10.97 3.77
CA LEU A 140 -11.21 -10.29 3.31
C LEU A 140 -11.30 -8.77 3.53
N SER A 141 -12.49 -8.18 3.38
CA SER A 141 -12.78 -6.78 3.74
C SER A 141 -12.43 -6.50 5.20
N ASP A 142 -12.91 -7.33 6.14
CA ASP A 142 -12.63 -7.17 7.57
C ASP A 142 -11.13 -7.30 7.89
N LYS A 143 -10.42 -8.19 7.17
CA LYS A 143 -8.97 -8.33 7.30
C LYS A 143 -8.22 -7.08 6.88
N TRP A 144 -8.64 -6.38 5.81
CA TRP A 144 -8.05 -5.11 5.41
C TRP A 144 -8.25 -4.02 6.47
N ARG A 145 -9.46 -3.92 7.05
CA ARG A 145 -9.75 -2.98 8.16
C ARG A 145 -8.92 -3.28 9.40
N SER A 146 -8.79 -4.57 9.74
CA SER A 146 -7.96 -5.01 10.85
C SER A 146 -6.49 -4.73 10.62
N LEU A 147 -5.98 -4.97 9.41
CA LEU A 147 -4.59 -4.69 9.03
C LEU A 147 -4.26 -3.20 9.18
N TRP A 148 -5.19 -2.31 8.79
CA TRP A 148 -5.02 -0.87 9.02
C TRP A 148 -4.88 -0.52 10.50
N LYS A 149 -5.74 -1.07 11.36
CA LYS A 149 -5.66 -0.87 12.81
C LYS A 149 -4.31 -1.31 13.36
N TRP A 150 -3.88 -2.53 13.02
CA TRP A 150 -2.58 -3.05 13.44
C TRP A 150 -1.43 -2.18 12.96
N TYR A 151 -1.48 -1.74 11.72
CA TYR A 151 -0.44 -0.88 11.14
C TYR A 151 -0.34 0.44 11.86
N ILE A 152 -1.46 1.13 12.14
CA ILE A 152 -1.44 2.43 12.82
C ILE A 152 -1.03 2.28 14.29
N ASP A 153 -1.52 1.25 14.99
CA ASP A 153 -1.17 0.98 16.38
C ASP A 153 0.34 0.74 16.53
N LEU A 154 0.94 -0.07 15.66
CA LEU A 154 2.39 -0.30 15.64
C LEU A 154 3.17 0.98 15.31
N ARG A 155 2.72 1.79 14.37
CA ARG A 155 3.36 3.06 14.00
C ARG A 155 3.30 4.07 15.13
N VAL A 156 2.14 4.26 15.73
CA VAL A 156 1.95 5.18 16.88
C VAL A 156 2.74 4.66 18.07
N GLY A 157 2.67 3.37 18.37
CA GLY A 157 3.44 2.73 19.42
C GLY A 157 4.95 2.91 19.26
N ALA A 158 5.47 2.80 18.03
CA ALA A 158 6.87 3.05 17.74
C ALA A 158 7.25 4.54 17.91
N ILE A 159 6.42 5.46 17.38
CA ILE A 159 6.68 6.91 17.43
C ILE A 159 6.67 7.44 18.87
N VAL A 160 5.77 6.95 19.71
CA VAL A 160 5.65 7.39 21.12
C VAL A 160 6.52 6.53 22.04
N GLY A 161 6.49 5.23 21.87
CA GLY A 161 7.16 4.27 22.76
C GLY A 161 8.68 4.36 22.71
N ILE A 162 9.28 4.56 21.52
CA ILE A 162 10.74 4.65 21.40
C ILE A 162 11.30 5.87 22.11
N PRO A 163 10.82 7.12 21.92
CA PRO A 163 11.30 8.28 22.65
C PRO A 163 11.10 8.16 24.17
N VAL A 164 9.92 7.71 24.59
CA VAL A 164 9.62 7.50 26.02
C VAL A 164 10.61 6.52 26.63
N PHE A 165 10.84 5.40 25.93
CA PHE A 165 11.81 4.39 26.36
C PHE A 165 13.23 4.97 26.46
N LEU A 166 13.68 5.76 25.46
CA LEU A 166 15.01 6.39 25.48
C LEU A 166 15.17 7.37 26.67
N ILE A 167 14.11 8.12 27.00
CA ILE A 167 14.10 9.01 28.17
C ILE A 167 14.25 8.18 29.46
N VAL A 168 13.46 7.12 29.61
CA VAL A 168 13.50 6.22 30.77
C VAL A 168 14.87 5.54 30.91
N ALA A 169 15.42 5.03 29.81
CA ALA A 169 16.74 4.40 29.80
C ALA A 169 17.85 5.39 30.21
N ASN A 170 17.75 6.64 29.79
CA ASN A 170 18.71 7.67 30.15
C ASN A 170 18.62 8.10 31.63
N ILE A 171 17.42 8.11 32.20
CA ILE A 171 17.19 8.43 33.62
C ILE A 171 17.72 7.31 34.51
N PHE A 172 17.35 6.06 34.22
CA PHE A 172 17.67 4.95 35.10
C PHE A 172 19.08 4.38 34.91
N LYS A 173 19.73 4.63 33.75
CA LYS A 173 21.10 4.14 33.40
C LYS A 173 21.33 2.66 33.72
N SER A 174 20.28 1.87 33.74
CA SER A 174 20.30 0.45 34.10
C SER A 174 20.45 -0.42 32.86
N ILE A 175 21.38 -1.37 32.90
CA ILE A 175 21.58 -2.39 31.86
C ILE A 175 20.27 -3.16 31.60
N LEU A 176 19.49 -3.43 32.63
CA LEU A 176 18.23 -4.15 32.53
C LEU A 176 17.21 -3.34 31.69
N VAL A 177 17.12 -2.03 31.89
CA VAL A 177 16.24 -1.15 31.09
C VAL A 177 16.68 -1.13 29.65
N VAL A 178 17.99 -1.04 29.38
CA VAL A 178 18.51 -1.06 28.00
C VAL A 178 18.17 -2.37 27.30
N ASN A 179 18.37 -3.51 27.96
CA ASN A 179 18.05 -4.84 27.39
C ASN A 179 16.56 -4.99 27.11
N LEU A 180 15.69 -4.50 27.99
CA LEU A 180 14.24 -4.51 27.78
C LEU A 180 13.84 -3.72 26.54
N GLY A 181 14.51 -2.58 26.30
CA GLY A 181 14.28 -1.79 25.10
C GLY A 181 14.74 -2.45 23.82
N VAL A 182 15.86 -3.12 23.86
CA VAL A 182 16.33 -3.92 22.69
C VAL A 182 15.30 -4.99 22.36
N ILE A 183 14.78 -5.72 23.35
CA ILE A 183 13.74 -6.73 23.16
C ILE A 183 12.47 -6.10 22.58
N LEU A 184 12.04 -4.95 23.10
CA LEU A 184 10.87 -4.22 22.58
C LEU A 184 11.06 -3.81 21.11
N MET A 185 12.24 -3.27 20.76
CA MET A 185 12.57 -2.87 19.39
C MET A 185 12.56 -4.06 18.42
N ILE A 186 13.11 -5.20 18.85
CA ILE A 186 13.06 -6.45 18.07
C ILE A 186 11.60 -6.88 17.89
N GLY A 187 10.79 -6.84 18.95
CA GLY A 187 9.37 -7.17 18.88
C GLY A 187 8.60 -6.29 17.89
N ILE A 188 8.82 -4.99 17.90
CA ILE A 188 8.22 -4.04 16.95
C ILE A 188 8.69 -4.36 15.53
N ALA A 189 9.97 -4.63 15.31
CA ALA A 189 10.51 -4.97 13.99
C ALA A 189 9.88 -6.24 13.43
N ILE A 190 9.75 -7.30 14.24
CA ILE A 190 9.07 -8.54 13.85
C ILE A 190 7.60 -8.27 13.52
N ALA A 191 6.89 -7.51 14.35
CA ALA A 191 5.50 -7.16 14.10
C ALA A 191 5.31 -6.39 12.79
N LEU A 192 6.21 -5.47 12.45
CA LEU A 192 6.18 -4.75 11.16
C LEU A 192 6.42 -5.68 9.97
N ILE A 193 7.32 -6.68 10.11
CA ILE A 193 7.54 -7.70 9.07
C ILE A 193 6.25 -8.53 8.88
N VAL A 194 5.60 -8.95 9.97
CA VAL A 194 4.32 -9.69 9.89
C VAL A 194 3.26 -8.87 9.17
N VAL A 195 3.11 -7.58 9.51
CA VAL A 195 2.17 -6.68 8.83
C VAL A 195 2.49 -6.56 7.34
N ALA A 196 3.76 -6.44 6.96
CA ALA A 196 4.17 -6.38 5.56
C ALA A 196 3.84 -7.68 4.80
N ILE A 197 4.03 -8.84 5.42
CA ILE A 197 3.65 -10.13 4.83
C ILE A 197 2.13 -10.22 4.66
N LEU A 198 1.36 -9.85 5.69
CA LEU A 198 -0.11 -9.84 5.62
C LEU A 198 -0.62 -8.89 4.53
N TRP A 199 0.01 -7.72 4.39
CA TRP A 199 -0.27 -6.79 3.31
C TRP A 199 -0.14 -7.46 1.94
N LEU A 200 0.98 -8.14 1.66
CA LEU A 200 1.20 -8.84 0.40
C LEU A 200 0.18 -9.96 0.18
N VAL A 201 -0.10 -10.76 1.21
CA VAL A 201 -1.08 -11.85 1.13
C VAL A 201 -2.48 -11.31 0.81
N TYR A 202 -2.90 -10.20 1.46
CA TYR A 202 -4.22 -9.64 1.22
C TYR A 202 -4.30 -8.96 -0.15
N LEU A 203 -3.23 -8.31 -0.59
CA LEU A 203 -3.13 -7.72 -1.92
C LEU A 203 -3.26 -8.80 -3.02
N TYR A 204 -2.52 -9.91 -2.88
CA TYR A 204 -2.61 -11.06 -3.79
C TYR A 204 -4.02 -11.67 -3.81
N ARG A 205 -4.61 -11.88 -2.62
CA ARG A 205 -5.97 -12.44 -2.51
C ARG A 205 -7.01 -11.52 -3.14
N THR A 206 -6.90 -10.21 -2.94
CA THR A 206 -7.76 -9.21 -3.56
C THR A 206 -7.66 -9.29 -5.09
N ALA A 207 -6.44 -9.33 -5.63
CA ALA A 207 -6.21 -9.46 -7.06
C ALA A 207 -6.86 -10.74 -7.61
N ARG A 208 -6.66 -11.89 -6.94
CA ARG A 208 -7.23 -13.18 -7.37
C ARG A 208 -8.74 -13.22 -7.27
N CYS A 209 -9.32 -12.65 -6.22
CA CYS A 209 -10.78 -12.54 -6.07
C CYS A 209 -11.40 -11.84 -7.28
N PHE A 210 -10.87 -10.68 -7.66
CA PHE A 210 -11.39 -9.92 -8.80
C PHE A 210 -11.09 -10.60 -10.15
N GLN A 211 -9.97 -11.28 -10.31
CA GLN A 211 -9.70 -12.07 -11.52
C GLN A 211 -10.68 -13.24 -11.70
N GLN A 212 -11.07 -13.90 -10.61
CA GLN A 212 -12.06 -14.98 -10.65
C GLN A 212 -13.45 -14.45 -11.01
N ILE A 213 -13.88 -13.36 -10.38
CA ILE A 213 -15.17 -12.71 -10.69
C ILE A 213 -15.21 -12.30 -12.17
N GLY A 214 -14.16 -11.67 -12.70
CA GLY A 214 -14.08 -11.29 -14.11
C GLY A 214 -14.30 -12.50 -15.03
N LYS A 215 -13.57 -13.61 -14.79
CA LYS A 215 -13.69 -14.84 -15.58
C LYS A 215 -15.08 -15.49 -15.49
N THR A 216 -15.68 -15.52 -14.30
CA THR A 216 -17.00 -16.15 -14.10
C THR A 216 -18.09 -15.38 -14.85
N LEU A 217 -18.00 -14.04 -14.84
CA LEU A 217 -18.96 -13.19 -15.55
C LEU A 217 -18.78 -13.23 -17.09
N GLU A 218 -17.53 -13.38 -17.56
CA GLU A 218 -17.25 -13.55 -19.00
C GLU A 218 -17.71 -14.92 -19.55
N SER A 219 -17.67 -15.97 -18.71
CA SER A 219 -18.08 -17.35 -19.10
C SER A 219 -19.58 -17.59 -18.93
N SER A 220 -20.35 -16.62 -18.48
CA SER A 220 -21.82 -16.73 -18.36
C SER A 220 -22.45 -16.79 -19.76
N PRO A 221 -23.31 -17.79 -20.08
CA PRO A 221 -23.80 -18.07 -21.45
C PRO A 221 -24.71 -17.01 -22.07
N GLY A 222 -24.75 -15.82 -21.53
CA GLY A 222 -25.47 -14.66 -22.09
C GLY A 222 -24.62 -13.70 -22.91
N SER A 223 -23.28 -13.90 -23.05
CA SER A 223 -22.42 -12.98 -23.78
C SER A 223 -22.26 -13.30 -25.28
N ASP A 224 -22.68 -14.48 -25.72
CA ASP A 224 -22.52 -14.96 -27.11
C ASP A 224 -23.76 -14.67 -28.00
N ALA A 225 -24.71 -13.84 -27.53
CA ALA A 225 -25.87 -13.46 -28.31
C ALA A 225 -25.71 -12.02 -28.86
N ASN A 226 -24.75 -11.85 -29.81
CA ASN A 226 -24.75 -10.78 -30.79
C ASN A 226 -23.97 -11.20 -32.04
#